data_2f8ac2ccb2294b6e19f5073ae773b415
#
_entry.id   2f8ac2ccb2294b6e19f5073ae773b415
#
_cell.length_a   1.000
_cell.length_b   1.000
_cell.length_c   1.000
_cell.angle_alpha   90.00
_cell.angle_beta   90.00
_cell.angle_gamma   90.00
#
_symmetry.space_group_name_H-M   'P 1'
#
loop_
_entity.id
_entity.type
_entity.pdbx_description
1 polymer ?
#
loop_
_entity_poly.entity_id
_entity_poly.type
_entity_poly.pdbx_seq_one_letter_code
_entity_poly.pdbx_strand_id
1 'polypeptide(L)'
;MGTGAPETGRVQRFRSAPAGWLDRQRRTLRYGLTRAVASILFGMVFRLRLEGRDRLPPGPAVLCFSHQSWTDPFVLLASLPWRPRLYLFGPKEEDMSHGARNRLMTWSGTAVPYKPGKGDLREVTRRVQAVLETGGVVAIAGEGRIHVGEGSLLPLSDGPAFFALRAAVPIVPVAINGTSWLAFGRRIRVRIGTPIEPTGRPTSQATADLTEQVRQALTALCADYPDPMPPRPGSFWARATELFNDWPEGDRPATPPDAG
;
A
#
# COMPACT_ATOMS: atom_id res chain seq x y z
N MET A 1 -25.35 -44.30 18.83
CA MET A 1 -24.09 -43.92 18.23
C MET A 1 -24.43 -43.02 17.05
N GLY A 2 -24.44 -41.70 17.25
CA GLY A 2 -24.73 -40.71 16.20
C GLY A 2 -23.48 -39.90 15.92
N THR A 3 -22.89 -40.12 14.76
CA THR A 3 -21.72 -39.39 14.28
C THR A 3 -22.19 -38.04 13.75
N GLY A 4 -22.00 -36.97 14.51
CA GLY A 4 -22.18 -35.59 14.05
C GLY A 4 -21.05 -35.23 13.14
N ALA A 5 -21.36 -34.97 11.85
CA ALA A 5 -20.45 -34.33 10.92
C ALA A 5 -20.22 -32.87 11.32
N PRO A 6 -19.00 -32.31 11.17
CA PRO A 6 -18.74 -30.91 11.50
C PRO A 6 -19.49 -30.02 10.49
N GLU A 7 -20.32 -29.12 11.02
CA GLU A 7 -20.92 -28.04 10.24
C GLU A 7 -19.81 -27.15 9.63
N THR A 8 -19.61 -27.32 8.33
CA THR A 8 -18.81 -26.39 7.53
C THR A 8 -19.46 -25.02 7.61
N GLY A 9 -18.82 -24.10 8.31
CA GLY A 9 -19.29 -22.75 8.52
C GLY A 9 -19.58 -22.07 7.17
N ARG A 10 -20.85 -21.81 6.94
CA ARG A 10 -21.37 -21.09 5.77
C ARG A 10 -20.74 -19.69 5.73
N VAL A 11 -19.71 -19.49 4.89
CA VAL A 11 -19.18 -18.17 4.57
C VAL A 11 -20.33 -17.31 4.10
N GLN A 12 -20.69 -16.31 4.88
CA GLN A 12 -21.77 -15.38 4.58
C GLN A 12 -21.32 -14.58 3.34
N ARG A 13 -21.79 -14.99 2.14
CA ARG A 13 -21.57 -14.23 0.91
C ARG A 13 -22.32 -12.91 1.04
N PHE A 14 -21.58 -11.85 1.32
CA PHE A 14 -22.11 -10.50 1.25
C PHE A 14 -22.46 -10.18 -0.21
N ARG A 15 -23.62 -9.58 -0.42
CA ARG A 15 -24.01 -9.08 -1.74
C ARG A 15 -22.90 -8.18 -2.27
N SER A 16 -22.33 -8.57 -3.40
CA SER A 16 -21.28 -7.87 -4.14
C SER A 16 -21.57 -6.38 -4.30
N ALA A 17 -20.50 -5.57 -4.23
CA ALA A 17 -20.55 -4.16 -4.61
C ALA A 17 -21.21 -4.02 -5.99
N PRO A 18 -21.86 -2.89 -6.28
CA PRO A 18 -22.53 -2.73 -7.56
C PRO A 18 -21.55 -3.05 -8.69
N ALA A 19 -21.87 -4.07 -9.48
CA ALA A 19 -21.05 -4.62 -10.56
C ALA A 19 -20.40 -3.52 -11.42
N GLY A 20 -21.11 -2.43 -11.67
CA GLY A 20 -20.64 -1.31 -12.46
C GLY A 20 -19.46 -0.51 -11.88
N TRP A 21 -19.13 -0.58 -10.57
CA TRP A 21 -17.93 0.07 -10.04
C TRP A 21 -16.67 -0.72 -10.41
N LEU A 22 -16.67 -2.03 -10.14
CA LEU A 22 -15.52 -2.88 -10.42
C LEU A 22 -15.24 -3.00 -11.93
N ASP A 23 -16.28 -3.04 -12.76
CA ASP A 23 -16.13 -3.07 -14.22
C ASP A 23 -15.52 -1.78 -14.74
N ARG A 24 -15.87 -0.62 -14.17
CA ARG A 24 -15.21 0.66 -14.48
C ARG A 24 -13.74 0.65 -14.07
N GLN A 25 -13.42 -0.01 -12.96
CA GLN A 25 -12.04 -0.12 -12.45
C GLN A 25 -11.18 -1.13 -13.24
N ARG A 26 -11.81 -2.10 -13.92
CA ARG A 26 -11.12 -3.14 -14.70
C ARG A 26 -10.58 -2.70 -16.08
N ARG A 27 -10.40 -1.41 -16.31
CA ARG A 27 -9.84 -0.91 -17.57
C ARG A 27 -8.37 -1.30 -17.72
N THR A 28 -8.14 -2.51 -18.24
CA THR A 28 -6.83 -3.14 -18.33
C THR A 28 -5.80 -2.30 -19.08
N LEU A 29 -6.20 -1.63 -20.16
CA LEU A 29 -5.29 -0.79 -20.96
C LEU A 29 -4.78 0.41 -20.15
N ARG A 30 -5.66 1.10 -19.43
CA ARG A 30 -5.27 2.25 -18.61
C ARG A 30 -4.37 1.83 -17.45
N TYR A 31 -4.68 0.71 -16.81
CA TYR A 31 -3.84 0.12 -15.79
C TYR A 31 -2.46 -0.24 -16.35
N GLY A 32 -2.42 -0.94 -17.48
CA GLY A 32 -1.17 -1.31 -18.14
C GLY A 32 -0.33 -0.09 -18.52
N LEU A 33 -0.94 0.95 -19.10
CA LEU A 33 -0.27 2.19 -19.45
C LEU A 33 0.30 2.89 -18.20
N THR A 34 -0.51 3.04 -17.15
CA THR A 34 -0.04 3.67 -15.89
C THR A 34 1.14 2.92 -15.30
N ARG A 35 1.09 1.59 -15.29
CA ARG A 35 2.20 0.77 -14.79
C ARG A 35 3.44 0.90 -15.64
N ALA A 36 3.31 0.82 -16.97
CA ALA A 36 4.44 0.96 -17.88
C ALA A 36 5.12 2.32 -17.70
N VAL A 37 4.32 3.39 -17.68
CA VAL A 37 4.82 4.75 -17.46
C VAL A 37 5.49 4.88 -16.07
N ALA A 38 4.87 4.39 -15.01
CA ALA A 38 5.47 4.39 -13.67
C ALA A 38 6.79 3.62 -13.65
N SER A 39 6.84 2.41 -14.23
CA SER A 39 8.06 1.58 -14.27
C SER A 39 9.18 2.27 -15.05
N ILE A 40 8.89 2.90 -16.17
CA ILE A 40 9.88 3.60 -16.99
C ILE A 40 10.38 4.84 -16.23
N LEU A 41 9.49 5.71 -15.75
CA LEU A 41 9.86 6.96 -15.06
C LEU A 41 10.65 6.68 -13.78
N PHE A 42 10.14 5.80 -12.93
CA PHE A 42 10.84 5.46 -11.68
C PHE A 42 12.15 4.72 -11.95
N GLY A 43 12.20 3.83 -12.97
CA GLY A 43 13.42 3.13 -13.35
C GLY A 43 14.49 4.04 -13.98
N MET A 44 14.11 5.13 -14.66
CA MET A 44 15.06 6.12 -15.18
C MET A 44 15.60 7.06 -14.10
N VAL A 45 14.76 7.43 -13.13
CA VAL A 45 15.11 8.42 -12.10
C VAL A 45 15.72 7.77 -10.87
N PHE A 46 15.26 6.59 -10.48
CA PHE A 46 15.63 5.92 -9.25
C PHE A 46 16.19 4.52 -9.49
N ARG A 47 16.91 4.00 -8.52
CA ARG A 47 17.40 2.60 -8.52
C ARG A 47 16.45 1.74 -7.71
N LEU A 48 15.40 1.22 -8.36
CA LEU A 48 14.43 0.35 -7.71
C LEU A 48 15.02 -1.04 -7.44
N ARG A 49 14.87 -1.52 -6.21
CA ARG A 49 15.19 -2.89 -5.82
C ARG A 49 13.98 -3.54 -5.17
N LEU A 50 13.57 -4.68 -5.73
CA LEU A 50 12.51 -5.52 -5.18
C LEU A 50 13.12 -6.79 -4.59
N GLU A 51 12.86 -7.04 -3.30
CA GLU A 51 13.31 -8.22 -2.55
C GLU A 51 12.10 -9.02 -2.06
N GLY A 52 12.21 -10.35 -2.03
CA GLY A 52 11.12 -11.24 -1.58
C GLY A 52 9.96 -11.36 -2.56
N ARG A 53 10.21 -11.18 -3.86
CA ARG A 53 9.18 -11.29 -4.90
C ARG A 53 8.43 -12.62 -4.89
N ASP A 54 9.13 -13.69 -4.56
CA ASP A 54 8.65 -15.06 -4.44
C ASP A 54 7.65 -15.26 -3.30
N ARG A 55 7.62 -14.34 -2.33
CA ARG A 55 6.70 -14.34 -1.19
C ARG A 55 5.34 -13.73 -1.52
N LEU A 56 5.19 -13.05 -2.66
CA LEU A 56 3.91 -12.48 -3.03
C LEU A 56 2.93 -13.58 -3.42
N PRO A 57 1.77 -13.73 -2.74
CA PRO A 57 0.78 -14.73 -3.10
C PRO A 57 0.30 -14.57 -4.54
N PRO A 58 0.06 -15.65 -5.27
CA PRO A 58 -0.47 -15.59 -6.64
C PRO A 58 -1.95 -15.20 -6.69
N GLY A 59 -2.62 -15.19 -5.53
CA GLY A 59 -4.05 -14.92 -5.36
C GLY A 59 -4.32 -13.62 -4.58
N PRO A 60 -5.55 -13.46 -4.09
CA PRO A 60 -5.94 -12.27 -3.35
C PRO A 60 -5.17 -12.15 -2.05
N ALA A 61 -4.76 -10.93 -1.72
CA ALA A 61 -4.06 -10.61 -0.50
C ALA A 61 -4.26 -9.14 -0.10
N VAL A 62 -4.06 -8.83 1.16
CA VAL A 62 -3.90 -7.46 1.65
C VAL A 62 -2.41 -7.19 1.81
N LEU A 63 -1.88 -6.18 1.13
CA LEU A 63 -0.52 -5.69 1.39
C LEU A 63 -0.61 -4.56 2.40
N CYS A 64 0.08 -4.71 3.53
CA CYS A 64 0.27 -3.65 4.50
C CYS A 64 1.66 -3.04 4.29
N PHE A 65 1.73 -1.78 3.82
CA PHE A 65 3.02 -1.17 3.50
C PHE A 65 3.35 0.03 4.41
N SER A 66 4.66 0.26 4.64
CA SER A 66 5.17 1.46 5.29
C SER A 66 5.01 2.67 4.36
N HIS A 67 4.59 3.83 4.90
CA HIS A 67 4.22 4.99 4.09
C HIS A 67 5.06 6.22 4.42
N GLN A 68 6.08 6.47 3.59
CA GLN A 68 7.04 7.54 3.78
C GLN A 68 6.88 8.69 2.78
N SER A 69 6.19 8.45 1.67
CA SER A 69 5.99 9.44 0.61
C SER A 69 4.69 9.23 -0.14
N TRP A 70 4.13 10.31 -0.64
CA TRP A 70 3.00 10.23 -1.58
C TRP A 70 3.35 9.43 -2.85
N THR A 71 4.64 9.20 -3.12
CA THR A 71 5.11 8.41 -4.28
C THR A 71 5.06 6.90 -4.04
N ASP A 72 4.92 6.43 -2.80
CA ASP A 72 4.94 5.00 -2.46
C ASP A 72 3.93 4.16 -3.26
N PRO A 73 2.69 4.60 -3.49
CA PRO A 73 1.76 3.89 -4.36
C PRO A 73 2.28 3.67 -5.78
N PHE A 74 3.00 4.65 -6.33
CA PHE A 74 3.61 4.54 -7.66
C PHE A 74 4.85 3.66 -7.65
N VAL A 75 5.62 3.67 -6.56
CA VAL A 75 6.74 2.74 -6.34
C VAL A 75 6.22 1.31 -6.31
N LEU A 76 5.12 1.02 -5.63
CA LEU A 76 4.48 -0.29 -5.64
C LEU A 76 4.01 -0.67 -7.06
N LEU A 77 3.36 0.24 -7.78
CA LEU A 77 2.94 0.01 -9.16
C LEU A 77 4.13 -0.28 -10.08
N ALA A 78 5.25 0.40 -9.89
CA ALA A 78 6.46 0.22 -10.69
C ALA A 78 7.21 -1.08 -10.37
N SER A 79 7.24 -1.48 -9.10
CA SER A 79 8.11 -2.55 -8.58
C SER A 79 7.46 -3.93 -8.55
N LEU A 80 6.17 -4.01 -8.17
CA LEU A 80 5.51 -5.29 -7.97
C LEU A 80 5.20 -6.01 -9.29
N PRO A 81 5.00 -7.34 -9.30
CA PRO A 81 4.58 -8.09 -10.48
C PRO A 81 3.28 -7.57 -11.09
N TRP A 82 3.08 -7.76 -12.41
CA TRP A 82 1.87 -7.33 -13.10
C TRP A 82 0.61 -8.10 -12.66
N ARG A 83 0.81 -9.27 -12.13
CA ARG A 83 -0.25 -10.12 -11.57
C ARG A 83 0.18 -10.65 -10.20
N PRO A 84 -0.75 -10.73 -9.25
CA PRO A 84 -2.15 -10.27 -9.28
C PRO A 84 -2.28 -8.76 -9.45
N ARG A 85 -3.47 -8.28 -9.89
CA ARG A 85 -3.72 -6.85 -10.09
C ARG A 85 -3.70 -6.10 -8.77
N LEU A 86 -2.93 -5.03 -8.72
CA LEU A 86 -2.78 -4.18 -7.54
C LEU A 86 -3.84 -3.08 -7.52
N TYR A 87 -4.49 -2.92 -6.38
CA TYR A 87 -5.37 -1.81 -6.06
C TYR A 87 -4.83 -1.08 -4.82
N LEU A 88 -4.88 0.23 -4.87
CA LEU A 88 -4.32 1.11 -3.85
C LEU A 88 -5.46 1.69 -3.02
N PHE A 89 -5.47 1.35 -1.74
CA PHE A 89 -6.41 1.89 -0.78
C PHE A 89 -5.86 3.20 -0.23
N GLY A 90 -6.70 4.23 -0.14
CA GLY A 90 -6.27 5.36 0.63
C GLY A 90 -6.57 6.75 0.16
N PRO A 91 -6.75 7.09 -1.13
CA PRO A 91 -7.18 8.43 -1.44
C PRO A 91 -8.60 8.64 -0.90
N LYS A 92 -8.77 9.67 -0.07
CA LYS A 92 -10.10 10.13 0.31
C LYS A 92 -10.84 10.53 -0.96
N GLU A 93 -12.14 10.24 -1.05
CA GLU A 93 -12.93 10.64 -2.24
C GLU A 93 -12.85 12.14 -2.50
N GLU A 94 -12.75 12.95 -1.45
CA GLU A 94 -12.56 14.40 -1.55
C GLU A 94 -11.25 14.78 -2.24
N ASP A 95 -10.16 14.07 -1.95
CA ASP A 95 -8.86 14.30 -2.58
C ASP A 95 -8.84 13.84 -4.05
N MET A 96 -9.71 12.89 -4.41
CA MET A 96 -9.81 12.38 -5.79
C MET A 96 -10.38 13.39 -6.78
N SER A 97 -11.18 14.33 -6.31
CA SER A 97 -11.75 15.39 -7.14
C SER A 97 -10.81 16.58 -7.32
N HIS A 98 -9.84 16.79 -6.43
CA HIS A 98 -9.02 17.99 -6.37
C HIS A 98 -7.53 17.80 -6.72
N GLY A 99 -6.98 16.58 -6.68
CA GLY A 99 -5.57 16.32 -6.96
C GLY A 99 -5.30 15.63 -8.29
N ALA A 100 -4.30 16.10 -9.06
CA ALA A 100 -3.89 15.44 -10.31
C ALA A 100 -3.43 13.99 -10.07
N ARG A 101 -2.78 13.73 -8.95
CA ARG A 101 -2.28 12.40 -8.51
C ARG A 101 -3.44 11.43 -8.28
N ASN A 102 -4.45 11.86 -7.56
CA ASN A 102 -5.64 11.05 -7.25
C ASN A 102 -6.51 10.83 -8.49
N ARG A 103 -6.63 11.83 -9.37
CA ARG A 103 -7.29 11.68 -10.66
C ARG A 103 -6.59 10.63 -11.54
N LEU A 104 -5.26 10.59 -11.54
CA LEU A 104 -4.50 9.58 -12.27
C LEU A 104 -4.78 8.17 -11.73
N MET A 105 -4.79 7.98 -10.40
CA MET A 105 -5.10 6.68 -9.78
C MET A 105 -6.54 6.23 -10.10
N THR A 106 -7.49 7.15 -10.05
CA THR A 106 -8.89 6.86 -10.43
C THR A 106 -9.01 6.53 -11.92
N TRP A 107 -8.35 7.31 -12.78
CA TRP A 107 -8.34 7.08 -14.22
C TRP A 107 -7.72 5.73 -14.60
N SER A 108 -6.66 5.34 -13.92
CA SER A 108 -5.99 4.04 -14.12
C SER A 108 -6.80 2.85 -13.61
N GLY A 109 -7.80 3.09 -12.76
CA GLY A 109 -8.58 2.03 -12.12
C GLY A 109 -7.81 1.26 -11.07
N THR A 110 -6.88 1.91 -10.38
CA THR A 110 -6.11 1.32 -9.28
C THR A 110 -6.60 1.75 -7.89
N ALA A 111 -7.43 2.78 -7.80
CA ALA A 111 -7.83 3.34 -6.52
C ALA A 111 -9.01 2.60 -5.90
N VAL A 112 -8.93 2.32 -4.61
CA VAL A 112 -10.06 1.97 -3.74
C VAL A 112 -10.34 3.19 -2.85
N PRO A 113 -11.26 4.08 -3.24
CA PRO A 113 -11.53 5.29 -2.48
C PRO A 113 -12.29 4.98 -1.21
N TYR A 114 -12.02 5.77 -0.16
CA TYR A 114 -12.82 5.76 1.05
C TYR A 114 -13.12 7.20 1.52
N LYS A 115 -14.23 7.39 2.24
CA LYS A 115 -14.55 8.63 2.94
C LYS A 115 -14.30 8.45 4.43
N PRO A 116 -13.39 9.21 5.03
CA PRO A 116 -13.28 9.21 6.49
C PRO A 116 -14.54 9.81 7.09
N GLY A 117 -15.25 9.05 7.92
CA GLY A 117 -16.45 9.53 8.59
C GLY A 117 -17.51 8.46 8.81
N LYS A 118 -18.63 8.89 9.44
CA LYS A 118 -19.73 7.99 9.77
C LYS A 118 -20.42 7.46 8.50
N GLY A 119 -20.43 6.16 8.32
CA GLY A 119 -21.23 5.47 7.29
C GLY A 119 -20.44 4.80 6.17
N ASP A 120 -19.19 5.16 5.96
CA ASP A 120 -18.41 4.64 4.82
C ASP A 120 -17.79 3.24 5.04
N LEU A 121 -17.66 2.79 6.28
CA LEU A 121 -17.03 1.50 6.59
C LEU A 121 -17.71 0.32 5.86
N ARG A 122 -19.03 0.34 5.72
CA ARG A 122 -19.74 -0.73 4.99
C ARG A 122 -19.45 -0.69 3.50
N GLU A 123 -19.40 0.50 2.92
CA GLU A 123 -19.16 0.67 1.48
C GLU A 123 -17.70 0.35 1.15
N VAL A 124 -16.75 0.86 1.92
CA VAL A 124 -15.33 0.57 1.71
C VAL A 124 -15.04 -0.92 1.92
N THR A 125 -15.66 -1.56 2.91
CA THR A 125 -15.53 -3.01 3.12
C THR A 125 -16.03 -3.78 1.89
N ARG A 126 -17.18 -3.39 1.31
CA ARG A 126 -17.69 -4.00 0.07
C ARG A 126 -16.73 -3.81 -1.11
N ARG A 127 -16.12 -2.63 -1.25
CA ARG A 127 -15.16 -2.34 -2.33
C ARG A 127 -13.90 -3.19 -2.18
N VAL A 128 -13.32 -3.27 -0.99
CA VAL A 128 -12.15 -4.12 -0.71
C VAL A 128 -12.49 -5.59 -0.97
N GLN A 129 -13.61 -6.06 -0.46
CA GLN A 129 -14.03 -7.45 -0.65
C GLN A 129 -14.24 -7.78 -2.13
N ALA A 130 -14.87 -6.89 -2.91
CA ALA A 130 -15.06 -7.09 -4.35
C ALA A 130 -13.73 -7.21 -5.11
N VAL A 131 -12.71 -6.44 -4.71
CA VAL A 131 -11.35 -6.56 -5.28
C VAL A 131 -10.78 -7.94 -4.96
N LEU A 132 -10.80 -8.35 -3.70
CA LEU A 132 -10.23 -9.62 -3.24
C LEU A 132 -10.94 -10.83 -3.87
N GLU A 133 -12.28 -10.80 -4.00
CA GLU A 133 -13.07 -11.83 -4.67
C GLU A 133 -12.72 -12.01 -6.16
N THR A 134 -12.16 -10.98 -6.79
CA THR A 134 -11.69 -11.07 -8.18
C THR A 134 -10.24 -11.53 -8.32
N GLY A 135 -9.61 -11.93 -7.22
CA GLY A 135 -8.20 -12.33 -7.19
C GLY A 135 -7.23 -11.15 -7.19
N GLY A 136 -7.73 -9.93 -6.94
CA GLY A 136 -6.90 -8.73 -6.83
C GLY A 136 -6.22 -8.62 -5.48
N VAL A 137 -5.21 -7.75 -5.41
CA VAL A 137 -4.48 -7.42 -4.20
C VAL A 137 -4.79 -5.98 -3.81
N VAL A 138 -5.06 -5.74 -2.53
CA VAL A 138 -5.30 -4.39 -2.00
C VAL A 138 -4.10 -3.95 -1.17
N ALA A 139 -3.41 -2.90 -1.59
CA ALA A 139 -2.34 -2.29 -0.81
C ALA A 139 -2.89 -1.15 0.05
N ILE A 140 -2.58 -1.20 1.35
CA ILE A 140 -3.05 -0.28 2.37
C ILE A 140 -1.83 0.23 3.14
N ALA A 141 -1.73 1.54 3.30
CA ALA A 141 -0.72 2.15 4.17
C ALA A 141 -0.99 1.76 5.63
N GLY A 142 -0.06 1.05 6.27
CA GLY A 142 -0.24 0.55 7.63
C GLY A 142 -0.41 1.68 8.64
N GLU A 143 0.34 2.76 8.49
CA GLU A 143 0.37 3.91 9.39
C GLU A 143 -0.81 4.88 9.19
N GLY A 144 -1.57 4.74 8.08
CA GLY A 144 -2.71 5.59 7.73
C GLY A 144 -2.34 7.05 7.41
N ARG A 145 -1.07 7.40 7.47
CA ARG A 145 -0.50 8.73 7.13
C ARG A 145 0.95 8.60 6.66
N ILE A 146 1.45 9.63 5.99
CA ILE A 146 2.86 9.70 5.61
C ILE A 146 3.69 9.92 6.86
N HIS A 147 4.77 9.16 6.99
CA HIS A 147 5.78 9.31 8.05
C HIS A 147 7.16 9.42 7.43
N VAL A 148 7.84 10.50 7.74
CA VAL A 148 9.19 10.77 7.28
C VAL A 148 10.20 10.20 8.28
N GLY A 149 10.90 9.15 7.90
CA GLY A 149 11.90 8.51 8.75
C GLY A 149 12.20 7.09 8.30
N GLU A 150 13.31 6.91 7.58
CA GLU A 150 13.75 5.59 7.17
C GLU A 150 14.02 4.71 8.40
N GLY A 151 13.57 3.46 8.35
CA GLY A 151 13.81 2.50 9.43
C GLY A 151 12.92 2.63 10.66
N SER A 152 12.07 3.66 10.74
CA SER A 152 11.07 3.81 11.81
C SER A 152 9.65 3.62 11.29
N LEU A 153 8.74 3.24 12.17
CA LEU A 153 7.32 3.07 11.86
C LEU A 153 6.49 3.81 12.92
N LEU A 154 5.43 4.44 12.48
CA LEU A 154 4.36 4.90 13.38
C LEU A 154 3.49 3.70 13.83
N PRO A 155 2.67 3.86 14.88
CA PRO A 155 1.66 2.87 15.21
C PRO A 155 0.80 2.55 13.99
N LEU A 156 0.60 1.26 13.75
CA LEU A 156 -0.23 0.82 12.62
C LEU A 156 -1.71 0.95 12.95
N SER A 157 -2.50 1.24 11.92
CA SER A 157 -3.97 1.18 12.00
C SER A 157 -4.46 -0.26 11.86
N ASP A 158 -5.59 -0.56 12.46
CA ASP A 158 -6.20 -1.89 12.40
C ASP A 158 -6.85 -2.23 11.05
N GLY A 159 -6.95 -1.26 10.16
CA GLY A 159 -7.62 -1.42 8.87
C GLY A 159 -7.12 -2.58 8.02
N PRO A 160 -5.82 -2.69 7.75
CA PRO A 160 -5.25 -3.80 6.97
C PRO A 160 -5.58 -5.17 7.56
N ALA A 161 -5.38 -5.36 8.89
CA ALA A 161 -5.66 -6.59 9.60
C ALA A 161 -7.16 -6.93 9.59
N PHE A 162 -8.02 -5.93 9.81
CA PHE A 162 -9.47 -6.10 9.74
C PHE A 162 -9.91 -6.62 8.36
N PHE A 163 -9.42 -6.06 7.27
CA PHE A 163 -9.79 -6.51 5.93
C PHE A 163 -9.26 -7.90 5.60
N ALA A 164 -8.04 -8.23 6.03
CA ALA A 164 -7.45 -9.56 5.86
C ALA A 164 -8.26 -10.63 6.61
N LEU A 165 -8.57 -10.41 7.90
CA LEU A 165 -9.41 -11.29 8.71
C LEU A 165 -10.81 -11.47 8.12
N ARG A 166 -11.41 -10.36 7.69
CA ARG A 166 -12.77 -10.39 7.16
C ARG A 166 -12.89 -11.13 5.84
N ALA A 167 -11.90 -11.01 4.98
CA ALA A 167 -11.87 -11.68 3.68
C ALA A 167 -11.25 -13.09 3.75
N ALA A 168 -10.65 -13.45 4.89
CA ALA A 168 -9.87 -14.68 5.08
C ALA A 168 -8.80 -14.84 3.98
N VAL A 169 -8.02 -13.77 3.76
CA VAL A 169 -6.90 -13.75 2.82
C VAL A 169 -5.61 -13.37 3.55
N PRO A 170 -4.44 -13.81 3.07
CA PRO A 170 -3.18 -13.46 3.71
C PRO A 170 -2.94 -11.95 3.73
N ILE A 171 -2.31 -11.48 4.82
CA ILE A 171 -1.75 -10.13 4.90
C ILE A 171 -0.24 -10.20 4.70
N VAL A 172 0.25 -9.37 3.80
CA VAL A 172 1.67 -9.34 3.41
C VAL A 172 2.27 -8.03 3.86
N PRO A 173 3.22 -8.03 4.79
CA PRO A 173 3.96 -6.82 5.15
C PRO A 173 4.92 -6.43 4.02
N VAL A 174 4.92 -5.15 3.63
CA VAL A 174 5.78 -4.63 2.56
C VAL A 174 6.48 -3.36 3.06
N ALA A 175 7.78 -3.41 3.24
CA ALA A 175 8.55 -2.24 3.58
C ALA A 175 9.00 -1.50 2.32
N ILE A 176 8.80 -0.18 2.31
CA ILE A 176 9.33 0.74 1.31
C ILE A 176 10.33 1.63 2.00
N ASN A 177 11.56 1.65 1.52
CA ASN A 177 12.61 2.50 2.04
C ASN A 177 13.22 3.33 0.91
N GLY A 178 13.69 4.53 1.22
CA GLY A 178 14.34 5.42 0.28
C GLY A 178 13.41 6.47 -0.31
N THR A 179 12.17 6.52 0.13
CA THR A 179 11.18 7.50 -0.36
C THR A 179 10.98 8.70 0.57
N SER A 180 11.54 8.68 1.78
CA SER A 180 11.51 9.82 2.70
C SER A 180 12.12 11.09 2.09
N TRP A 181 13.08 10.95 1.21
CA TRP A 181 13.67 12.05 0.44
C TRP A 181 14.14 11.54 -0.93
N LEU A 182 13.49 11.96 -1.98
CA LEU A 182 13.79 11.52 -3.34
C LEU A 182 14.82 12.42 -4.01
N ALA A 183 15.83 11.80 -4.60
CA ALA A 183 16.84 12.44 -5.41
C ALA A 183 17.18 11.55 -6.62
N PHE A 184 17.70 12.14 -7.70
CA PHE A 184 18.11 11.39 -8.88
C PHE A 184 19.15 10.31 -8.53
N GLY A 185 18.91 9.10 -8.99
CA GLY A 185 19.77 7.95 -8.74
C GLY A 185 19.63 7.33 -7.34
N ARG A 186 18.72 7.85 -6.50
CA ARG A 186 18.50 7.30 -5.17
C ARG A 186 18.04 5.84 -5.27
N ARG A 187 18.54 5.02 -4.34
CA ARG A 187 18.09 3.63 -4.21
C ARG A 187 16.77 3.61 -3.45
N ILE A 188 15.75 3.06 -4.06
CA ILE A 188 14.49 2.74 -3.42
C ILE A 188 14.41 1.23 -3.27
N ARG A 189 14.18 0.75 -2.05
CA ARG A 189 14.10 -0.67 -1.73
C ARG A 189 12.67 -1.02 -1.33
N VAL A 190 12.09 -1.99 -2.03
CA VAL A 190 10.80 -2.59 -1.70
C VAL A 190 11.06 -4.01 -1.23
N ARG A 191 10.72 -4.31 0.02
CA ARG A 191 10.89 -5.64 0.62
C ARG A 191 9.54 -6.27 0.92
N ILE A 192 9.28 -7.42 0.33
CA ILE A 192 8.08 -8.22 0.60
C ILE A 192 8.43 -9.20 1.72
N GLY A 193 7.67 -9.14 2.81
CA GLY A 193 7.79 -10.06 3.94
C GLY A 193 7.04 -11.37 3.71
N THR A 194 7.17 -12.28 4.66
CA THR A 194 6.41 -13.53 4.65
C THR A 194 4.93 -13.22 4.85
N PRO A 195 4.04 -13.79 4.04
CA PRO A 195 2.60 -13.67 4.25
C PRO A 195 2.20 -14.22 5.62
N ILE A 196 1.28 -13.53 6.27
CA ILE A 196 0.71 -13.93 7.56
C ILE A 196 -0.73 -14.35 7.28
N GLU A 197 -1.04 -15.60 7.58
CA GLU A 197 -2.39 -16.14 7.41
C GLU A 197 -3.28 -15.69 8.57
N PRO A 198 -4.38 -14.99 8.31
CA PRO A 198 -5.28 -14.56 9.36
C PRO A 198 -6.09 -15.75 9.88
N THR A 199 -6.20 -15.87 11.20
CA THR A 199 -6.97 -16.94 11.85
C THR A 199 -8.17 -16.37 12.60
N GLY A 200 -9.32 -17.02 12.44
CA GLY A 200 -10.53 -16.66 13.17
C GLY A 200 -11.37 -15.54 12.51
N ARG A 201 -12.23 -14.92 13.32
CA ARG A 201 -13.14 -13.83 12.90
C ARG A 201 -12.53 -12.47 13.24
N PRO A 202 -12.90 -11.40 12.54
CA PRO A 202 -12.41 -10.03 12.82
C PRO A 202 -13.02 -9.48 14.12
N THR A 203 -12.57 -9.99 15.26
CA THR A 203 -12.83 -9.42 16.59
C THR A 203 -11.80 -8.31 16.86
N SER A 204 -12.06 -7.42 17.81
CA SER A 204 -11.08 -6.39 18.19
C SER A 204 -9.75 -7.00 18.63
N GLN A 205 -9.78 -8.07 19.41
CA GLN A 205 -8.57 -8.76 19.85
C GLN A 205 -7.80 -9.39 18.68
N ALA A 206 -8.46 -10.20 17.85
CA ALA A 206 -7.81 -10.83 16.69
C ALA A 206 -7.24 -9.81 15.71
N THR A 207 -7.91 -8.67 15.56
CA THR A 207 -7.42 -7.57 14.71
C THR A 207 -6.17 -6.94 15.31
N ALA A 208 -6.17 -6.63 16.62
CA ALA A 208 -5.02 -6.07 17.30
C ALA A 208 -3.81 -7.03 17.29
N ASP A 209 -4.04 -8.32 17.53
CA ASP A 209 -2.98 -9.35 17.52
C ASP A 209 -2.34 -9.47 16.12
N LEU A 210 -3.16 -9.46 15.06
CA LEU A 210 -2.66 -9.50 13.69
C LEU A 210 -1.95 -8.20 13.30
N THR A 211 -2.46 -7.04 13.73
CA THR A 211 -1.80 -5.73 13.53
C THR A 211 -0.41 -5.73 14.17
N GLU A 212 -0.27 -6.27 15.37
CA GLU A 212 1.01 -6.35 16.07
C GLU A 212 2.00 -7.30 15.35
N GLN A 213 1.54 -8.45 14.86
CA GLN A 213 2.38 -9.35 14.04
C GLN A 213 2.89 -8.65 12.78
N VAL A 214 2.02 -7.91 12.09
CA VAL A 214 2.38 -7.14 10.90
C VAL A 214 3.37 -6.03 11.26
N ARG A 215 3.17 -5.34 12.40
CA ARG A 215 4.08 -4.29 12.87
C ARG A 215 5.49 -4.85 13.12
N GLN A 216 5.60 -5.98 13.79
CA GLN A 216 6.89 -6.65 14.05
C GLN A 216 7.59 -7.04 12.74
N ALA A 217 6.85 -7.61 11.80
CA ALA A 217 7.37 -7.98 10.49
C ALA A 217 7.84 -6.76 9.69
N LEU A 218 7.07 -5.67 9.67
CA LEU A 218 7.45 -4.42 9.00
C LEU A 218 8.67 -3.78 9.65
N THR A 219 8.76 -3.75 10.99
CA THR A 219 9.93 -3.24 11.71
C THR A 219 11.20 -3.98 11.28
N ALA A 220 11.15 -5.31 11.22
CA ALA A 220 12.28 -6.12 10.77
C ALA A 220 12.64 -5.87 9.29
N LEU A 221 11.64 -5.63 8.44
CA LEU A 221 11.86 -5.31 7.04
C LEU A 221 12.41 -3.89 6.82
N CYS A 222 12.05 -2.94 7.65
CA CYS A 222 12.56 -1.56 7.56
C CYS A 222 13.99 -1.43 8.08
N ALA A 223 14.44 -2.36 8.94
CA ALA A 223 15.79 -2.36 9.47
C ALA A 223 16.86 -2.39 8.36
N ASP A 224 18.08 -1.98 8.68
CA ASP A 224 19.27 -2.03 7.80
C ASP A 224 19.18 -1.18 6.53
N TYR A 225 18.27 -0.23 6.45
CA TYR A 225 18.31 0.75 5.38
C TYR A 225 19.21 1.92 5.78
N PRO A 226 20.35 2.13 5.10
CA PRO A 226 21.16 3.31 5.36
C PRO A 226 20.35 4.54 4.93
N ASP A 227 20.20 5.50 5.83
CA ASP A 227 19.55 6.77 5.50
C ASP A 227 20.54 7.66 4.73
N PRO A 228 20.54 7.65 3.39
CA PRO A 228 21.46 8.48 2.64
C PRO A 228 21.06 9.93 2.83
N MET A 229 22.04 10.77 3.17
CA MET A 229 21.89 12.21 3.27
C MET A 229 21.12 12.76 2.07
N PRO A 230 20.17 13.67 2.25
CA PRO A 230 19.54 14.37 1.14
C PRO A 230 20.59 15.13 0.32
N PRO A 231 20.38 15.30 -0.99
CA PRO A 231 21.31 16.07 -1.82
C PRO A 231 21.41 17.50 -1.30
N ARG A 232 22.61 18.08 -1.42
CA ARG A 232 22.85 19.46 -0.99
C ARG A 232 21.84 20.42 -1.63
N PRO A 233 21.27 21.37 -0.88
CA PRO A 233 20.40 22.40 -1.45
C PRO A 233 21.10 23.12 -2.61
N GLY A 234 20.40 23.31 -3.72
CA GLY A 234 20.91 24.05 -4.87
C GLY A 234 21.49 23.22 -6.00
N SER A 235 21.69 21.90 -5.86
CA SER A 235 22.07 21.09 -7.01
C SER A 235 20.92 21.06 -8.05
N PHE A 236 21.27 21.02 -9.34
CA PHE A 236 20.28 20.89 -10.43
C PHE A 236 19.36 19.67 -10.22
N TRP A 237 19.95 18.56 -9.82
CA TRP A 237 19.22 17.31 -9.57
C TRP A 237 18.32 17.37 -8.34
N ALA A 238 18.71 18.09 -7.29
CA ALA A 238 17.86 18.34 -6.15
C ALA A 238 16.60 19.11 -6.57
N ARG A 239 16.75 20.14 -7.39
CA ARG A 239 15.63 20.92 -7.93
C ARG A 239 14.74 20.08 -8.86
N ALA A 240 15.33 19.27 -9.74
CA ALA A 240 14.59 18.41 -10.65
C ALA A 240 13.73 17.37 -9.92
N THR A 241 14.14 16.95 -8.72
CA THR A 241 13.39 15.99 -7.90
C THR A 241 12.54 16.64 -6.80
N GLU A 242 12.59 17.97 -6.66
CA GLU A 242 11.81 18.70 -5.64
C GLU A 242 10.30 18.44 -5.75
N LEU A 243 9.79 18.28 -6.96
CA LEU A 243 8.38 17.93 -7.21
C LEU A 243 7.97 16.62 -6.49
N PHE A 244 8.90 15.69 -6.32
CA PHE A 244 8.64 14.42 -5.61
C PHE A 244 8.73 14.55 -4.10
N ASN A 245 9.31 15.62 -3.58
CA ASN A 245 9.54 15.91 -2.16
C ASN A 245 8.55 16.96 -1.64
N ASP A 246 7.33 16.98 -2.17
CA ASP A 246 6.25 17.82 -1.69
C ASP A 246 5.60 17.15 -0.47
N TRP A 247 5.85 17.69 0.72
CA TRP A 247 5.41 17.16 2.00
C TRP A 247 4.28 18.00 2.56
N PRO A 248 3.34 17.40 3.31
CA PRO A 248 2.42 18.16 4.14
C PRO A 248 3.17 19.08 5.08
N GLU A 249 2.65 20.28 5.34
CA GLU A 249 3.24 21.19 6.32
C GLU A 249 3.45 20.49 7.67
N GLY A 250 4.66 20.52 8.18
CA GLY A 250 5.06 19.87 9.44
C GLY A 250 5.74 18.50 9.30
N ASP A 251 5.64 17.83 8.17
CA ASP A 251 6.23 16.49 7.96
C ASP A 251 7.52 16.51 7.12
N ARG A 252 8.03 17.70 6.79
CA ARG A 252 9.26 17.84 6.00
C ARG A 252 10.46 17.37 6.82
N PRO A 253 11.31 16.45 6.29
CA PRO A 253 12.53 16.07 6.98
C PRO A 253 13.36 17.31 7.28
N ALA A 254 13.93 17.38 8.49
CA ALA A 254 14.90 18.43 8.82
C ALA A 254 16.02 18.38 7.78
N THR A 255 16.33 19.51 7.18
CA THR A 255 17.51 19.62 6.32
C THR A 255 18.72 19.28 7.21
N PRO A 256 19.60 18.33 6.80
CA PRO A 256 20.77 18.04 7.62
C PRO A 256 21.55 19.33 7.87
N PRO A 257 22.09 19.51 9.07
CA PRO A 257 22.99 20.62 9.30
C PRO A 257 24.11 20.55 8.27
N ASP A 258 24.42 21.68 7.67
CA ASP A 258 25.48 21.80 6.68
C ASP A 258 26.72 21.07 7.21
N ALA A 259 27.08 19.98 6.54
CA ALA A 259 28.38 19.35 6.80
C ALA A 259 29.42 20.33 6.27
N GLY A 260 29.97 21.17 7.19
CA GLY A 260 31.02 22.12 6.93
C GLY A 260 32.30 21.46 6.42
#